data_dd46734f32bdd6dcbc4af6947d962c94
#
_entry.id   dd46734f32bdd6dcbc4af6947d962c94
#
_cell.length_a   1.000
_cell.length_b   1.000
_cell.length_c   1.000
_cell.angle_alpha   90.00
_cell.angle_beta   90.00
_cell.angle_gamma   90.00
#
_symmetry.space_group_name_H-M   'P 1'
#
loop_
_entity.id
_entity.type
_entity.pdbx_description
1 polymer ?
#
loop_
_entity_poly.entity_id
_entity_poly.type
_entity_poly.pdbx_seq_one_letter_code
_entity_poly.pdbx_strand_id
1 'polypeptide(L)'
;MRGIYIGLGSNLGDKAAHLAFAKQQLKVVAESPIYVSPAMLLDDAPPSWNKVFFNQVIEIESSLEPMALLAELKRIESAAGRRERGRWAPRELDLDIIAYGDVSMGAPELTLPHMGYHARDFVLLPLRDIAPEWPDIDRMIERLPEITATVHTPKTQIVGILNITPDSFSDGGAMDVASIVTRFERLVRDGACIIDVGAESTRPNATSLSHVEEWARLKAPLAALVNHKLRPKVLLSIDTRHAKTAEQAMHMGVDWINDVSGLSDSAMVRV
;
A
#
# COMPACT_ATOMS: atom_id res chain seq x y z
N MET A 1 -8.91 -12.81 -29.48
CA MET A 1 -8.75 -11.93 -28.29
C MET A 1 -8.46 -10.53 -28.80
N ARG A 2 -9.03 -9.47 -28.21
CA ARG A 2 -8.88 -8.11 -28.78
C ARG A 2 -8.01 -7.18 -27.92
N GLY A 3 -7.64 -7.58 -26.70
CA GLY A 3 -6.91 -6.75 -25.72
C GLY A 3 -5.39 -6.94 -25.74
N ILE A 4 -4.68 -5.98 -25.17
CA ILE A 4 -3.25 -6.09 -24.88
C ILE A 4 -3.13 -6.28 -23.37
N TYR A 5 -2.64 -7.44 -22.96
CA TYR A 5 -2.54 -7.82 -21.53
C TYR A 5 -1.09 -7.81 -21.05
N ILE A 6 -0.85 -7.08 -19.97
CA ILE A 6 0.47 -6.93 -19.38
C ILE A 6 0.45 -7.54 -17.97
N GLY A 7 1.38 -8.43 -17.71
CA GLY A 7 1.69 -8.92 -16.36
C GLY A 7 2.63 -7.96 -15.66
N LEU A 8 2.29 -7.58 -14.43
CA LEU A 8 3.11 -6.75 -13.55
C LEU A 8 3.56 -7.59 -12.37
N GLY A 9 4.84 -7.52 -12.03
CA GLY A 9 5.42 -8.20 -10.87
C GLY A 9 6.39 -7.30 -10.09
N SER A 10 6.37 -7.39 -8.77
CA SER A 10 7.33 -6.71 -7.89
C SER A 10 7.57 -7.52 -6.62
N ASN A 11 8.84 -7.70 -6.20
CA ASN A 11 9.17 -8.34 -4.92
C ASN A 11 10.30 -7.62 -4.15
N LEU A 12 10.62 -6.38 -4.52
CA LEU A 12 11.65 -5.58 -3.88
C LEU A 12 11.12 -4.15 -3.62
N GLY A 13 11.46 -3.58 -2.46
CA GLY A 13 11.03 -2.23 -2.07
C GLY A 13 9.53 -2.12 -1.82
N ASP A 14 8.95 -0.95 -2.09
CA ASP A 14 7.50 -0.73 -2.04
C ASP A 14 6.83 -1.29 -3.29
N LYS A 15 6.43 -2.54 -3.19
CA LYS A 15 5.84 -3.31 -4.29
C LYS A 15 4.56 -2.67 -4.83
N ALA A 16 3.70 -2.15 -3.94
CA ALA A 16 2.45 -1.51 -4.36
C ALA A 16 2.70 -0.21 -5.12
N ALA A 17 3.66 0.61 -4.64
CA ALA A 17 4.08 1.83 -5.32
C ALA A 17 4.68 1.54 -6.71
N HIS A 18 5.49 0.47 -6.86
CA HIS A 18 6.05 0.09 -8.17
C HIS A 18 4.96 -0.32 -9.17
N LEU A 19 3.95 -1.11 -8.75
CA LEU A 19 2.82 -1.45 -9.61
C LEU A 19 2.01 -0.20 -9.99
N ALA A 20 1.74 0.68 -9.02
CA ALA A 20 1.03 1.94 -9.26
C ALA A 20 1.81 2.84 -10.24
N PHE A 21 3.12 2.95 -10.08
CA PHE A 21 3.98 3.71 -11.00
C PHE A 21 3.88 3.19 -12.44
N ALA A 22 3.94 1.86 -12.66
CA ALA A 22 3.79 1.28 -13.99
C ALA A 22 2.44 1.64 -14.62
N LYS A 23 1.35 1.54 -13.85
CA LYS A 23 0.01 1.87 -14.33
C LYS A 23 -0.16 3.35 -14.71
N GLN A 24 0.55 4.26 -14.04
CA GLN A 24 0.55 5.69 -14.40
C GLN A 24 1.25 5.99 -15.73
N GLN A 25 2.14 5.11 -16.20
CA GLN A 25 2.87 5.26 -17.47
C GLN A 25 2.12 4.64 -18.67
N LEU A 26 1.06 3.88 -18.41
CA LEU A 26 0.32 3.11 -19.42
C LEU A 26 -1.14 3.55 -19.47
N LYS A 27 -1.78 3.42 -20.65
CA LYS A 27 -3.22 3.68 -20.77
C LYS A 27 -4.00 2.43 -20.36
N VAL A 28 -4.22 2.26 -19.05
CA VAL A 28 -4.93 1.12 -18.48
C VAL A 28 -6.42 1.20 -18.76
N VAL A 29 -7.01 0.09 -19.24
CA VAL A 29 -8.45 -0.09 -19.51
C VAL A 29 -9.11 -0.90 -18.42
N ALA A 30 -8.44 -1.97 -17.97
CA ALA A 30 -8.90 -2.83 -16.88
C ALA A 30 -7.70 -3.32 -16.04
N GLU A 31 -7.95 -3.59 -14.77
CA GLU A 31 -6.93 -4.13 -13.86
C GLU A 31 -7.53 -5.19 -12.94
N SER A 32 -6.77 -6.25 -12.68
CA SER A 32 -7.12 -7.26 -11.69
C SER A 32 -6.84 -6.76 -10.27
N PRO A 33 -7.36 -7.44 -9.23
CA PRO A 33 -6.77 -7.36 -7.90
C PRO A 33 -5.27 -7.69 -7.92
N ILE A 34 -4.55 -7.22 -6.90
CA ILE A 34 -3.16 -7.65 -6.67
C ILE A 34 -3.17 -9.05 -6.06
N TYR A 35 -2.35 -9.94 -6.58
CA TYR A 35 -2.11 -11.28 -6.04
C TYR A 35 -0.75 -11.37 -5.37
N VAL A 36 -0.67 -12.07 -4.24
CA VAL A 36 0.57 -12.40 -3.56
C VAL A 36 0.95 -13.82 -3.89
N SER A 37 2.18 -14.04 -4.34
CA SER A 37 2.72 -15.38 -4.56
C SER A 37 4.13 -15.52 -3.99
N PRO A 38 4.60 -16.74 -3.66
CA PRO A 38 6.01 -17.01 -3.37
C PRO A 38 6.88 -16.70 -4.59
N ALA A 39 8.17 -16.44 -4.36
CA ALA A 39 9.12 -16.34 -5.44
C ALA A 39 9.38 -17.73 -6.05
N MET A 40 9.44 -17.82 -7.37
CA MET A 40 10.00 -18.98 -8.05
C MET A 40 11.52 -18.87 -7.95
N LEU A 41 12.16 -19.82 -7.30
CA LEU A 41 13.61 -19.81 -7.06
C LEU A 41 14.28 -21.01 -7.73
N LEU A 42 15.55 -20.84 -8.09
CA LEU A 42 16.42 -21.95 -8.43
C LEU A 42 16.90 -22.64 -7.14
N ASP A 43 17.29 -23.90 -7.21
CA ASP A 43 17.71 -24.69 -6.04
C ASP A 43 18.92 -24.08 -5.31
N ASP A 44 19.78 -23.37 -6.04
CA ASP A 44 20.99 -22.69 -5.56
C ASP A 44 20.79 -21.20 -5.27
N ALA A 45 19.55 -20.69 -5.31
CA ALA A 45 19.26 -19.29 -5.09
C ALA A 45 19.58 -18.88 -3.63
N PRO A 46 20.16 -17.69 -3.41
CA PRO A 46 20.40 -17.19 -2.06
C PRO A 46 19.09 -17.09 -1.25
N PRO A 47 19.07 -17.46 0.04
CA PRO A 47 17.86 -17.37 0.88
C PRO A 47 17.25 -15.96 0.93
N SER A 48 18.07 -14.92 0.77
CA SER A 48 17.63 -13.52 0.71
C SER A 48 16.77 -13.19 -0.51
N TRP A 49 16.72 -14.06 -1.52
CA TRP A 49 15.88 -13.91 -2.71
C TRP A 49 14.45 -14.42 -2.49
N ASN A 50 14.20 -15.21 -1.43
CA ASN A 50 12.87 -15.70 -1.09
C ASN A 50 11.98 -14.55 -0.56
N LYS A 51 11.51 -13.73 -1.49
CA LYS A 51 10.64 -12.58 -1.22
C LYS A 51 9.34 -12.73 -2.00
N VAL A 52 8.23 -12.60 -1.31
CA VAL A 52 6.90 -12.68 -1.92
C VAL A 52 6.71 -11.58 -2.97
N PHE A 53 6.13 -11.98 -4.10
CA PHE A 53 5.73 -11.08 -5.17
C PHE A 53 4.36 -10.47 -4.92
N PHE A 54 4.17 -9.23 -5.37
CA PHE A 54 2.90 -8.68 -5.78
C PHE A 54 2.79 -8.81 -7.28
N ASN A 55 1.73 -9.47 -7.75
CA ASN A 55 1.46 -9.69 -9.16
C ASN A 55 0.10 -9.10 -9.51
N GLN A 56 -0.01 -8.54 -10.70
CA GLN A 56 -1.23 -7.98 -11.24
C GLN A 56 -1.25 -8.18 -12.75
N VAL A 57 -2.42 -8.35 -13.35
CA VAL A 57 -2.58 -8.27 -14.80
C VAL A 57 -3.44 -7.05 -15.11
N ILE A 58 -3.03 -6.31 -16.12
CA ILE A 58 -3.78 -5.16 -16.65
C ILE A 58 -4.05 -5.35 -18.13
N GLU A 59 -5.17 -4.81 -18.60
CA GLU A 59 -5.44 -4.58 -20.00
C GLU A 59 -5.11 -3.13 -20.33
N ILE A 60 -4.43 -2.90 -21.45
CA ILE A 60 -4.03 -1.56 -21.88
C ILE A 60 -4.49 -1.27 -23.32
N GLU A 61 -4.59 0.01 -23.65
CA GLU A 61 -4.62 0.50 -25.03
C GLU A 61 -3.22 0.99 -25.43
N SER A 62 -2.74 0.57 -26.59
CA SER A 62 -1.49 1.06 -27.17
C SER A 62 -1.56 1.04 -28.68
N SER A 63 -0.94 2.05 -29.31
CA SER A 63 -0.69 2.10 -30.76
C SER A 63 0.70 1.58 -31.14
N LEU A 64 1.52 1.20 -30.18
CA LEU A 64 2.87 0.68 -30.41
C LEU A 64 2.77 -0.76 -30.92
N GLU A 65 3.56 -1.13 -31.90
CA GLU A 65 3.76 -2.52 -32.29
C GLU A 65 4.41 -3.33 -31.17
N PRO A 66 4.26 -4.68 -31.12
CA PRO A 66 4.69 -5.50 -29.98
C PRO A 66 6.13 -5.27 -29.53
N MET A 67 7.08 -5.17 -30.46
CA MET A 67 8.50 -4.94 -30.13
C MET A 67 8.75 -3.52 -29.58
N ALA A 68 8.04 -2.53 -30.10
CA ALA A 68 8.12 -1.15 -29.60
C ALA A 68 7.49 -1.05 -28.20
N LEU A 69 6.38 -1.76 -27.95
CA LEU A 69 5.78 -1.86 -26.65
C LEU A 69 6.73 -2.54 -25.64
N LEU A 70 7.39 -3.63 -26.03
CA LEU A 70 8.40 -4.28 -25.19
C LEU A 70 9.50 -3.29 -24.78
N ALA A 71 10.03 -2.51 -25.73
CA ALA A 71 11.04 -1.49 -25.46
C ALA A 71 10.54 -0.44 -24.47
N GLU A 72 9.29 0.00 -24.62
CA GLU A 72 8.65 0.96 -23.70
C GLU A 72 8.48 0.37 -22.29
N LEU A 73 8.04 -0.90 -22.16
CA LEU A 73 7.95 -1.58 -20.87
C LEU A 73 9.31 -1.67 -20.18
N LYS A 74 10.38 -1.98 -20.91
CA LYS A 74 11.77 -2.01 -20.35
C LYS A 74 12.24 -0.62 -19.91
N ARG A 75 11.82 0.44 -20.60
CA ARG A 75 12.07 1.82 -20.18
C ARG A 75 11.36 2.13 -18.85
N ILE A 76 10.10 1.71 -18.70
CA ILE A 76 9.31 1.87 -17.46
C ILE A 76 9.96 1.11 -16.30
N GLU A 77 10.38 -0.15 -16.50
CA GLU A 77 11.11 -0.93 -15.49
C GLU A 77 12.39 -0.21 -15.02
N SER A 78 13.17 0.32 -15.95
CA SER A 78 14.38 1.07 -15.64
C SER A 78 14.09 2.34 -14.85
N ALA A 79 13.02 3.07 -15.21
CA ALA A 79 12.57 4.27 -14.50
C ALA A 79 12.05 3.96 -13.08
N ALA A 80 11.50 2.77 -12.85
CA ALA A 80 11.14 2.27 -11.52
C ALA A 80 12.36 1.86 -10.66
N GLY A 81 13.58 1.98 -11.20
CA GLY A 81 14.81 1.66 -10.48
C GLY A 81 15.28 0.21 -10.63
N ARG A 82 14.70 -0.56 -11.56
CA ARG A 82 15.13 -1.92 -11.84
C ARG A 82 16.62 -1.97 -12.17
N ARG A 83 17.33 -2.87 -11.50
CA ARG A 83 18.75 -3.16 -11.73
C ARG A 83 18.91 -4.63 -12.13
N GLU A 84 19.85 -4.87 -13.01
CA GLU A 84 20.20 -6.24 -13.38
C GLU A 84 20.96 -6.91 -12.22
N ARG A 85 20.37 -8.01 -11.69
CA ARG A 85 20.91 -8.79 -10.56
C ARG A 85 21.01 -10.29 -10.89
N GLY A 86 20.80 -10.62 -12.17
CA GLY A 86 20.78 -11.99 -12.64
C GLY A 86 19.35 -12.57 -12.78
N ARG A 87 19.31 -13.77 -13.35
CA ARG A 87 18.04 -14.47 -13.61
C ARG A 87 17.37 -14.87 -12.30
N TRP A 88 16.06 -14.59 -12.15
CA TRP A 88 15.22 -14.90 -10.99
C TRP A 88 15.55 -14.10 -9.73
N ALA A 89 16.46 -13.15 -9.79
CA ALA A 89 16.75 -12.25 -8.68
C ALA A 89 15.55 -11.35 -8.33
N PRO A 90 15.46 -10.88 -7.07
CA PRO A 90 14.46 -9.88 -6.68
C PRO A 90 14.55 -8.62 -7.52
N ARG A 91 13.39 -8.05 -7.85
CA ARG A 91 13.28 -6.89 -8.74
C ARG A 91 12.22 -5.91 -8.28
N GLU A 92 12.48 -4.64 -8.53
CA GLU A 92 11.58 -3.54 -8.22
C GLU A 92 10.30 -3.65 -9.04
N LEU A 93 10.44 -3.88 -10.35
CA LEU A 93 9.32 -3.99 -11.29
C LEU A 93 9.70 -4.96 -12.42
N ASP A 94 8.75 -5.78 -12.83
CA ASP A 94 8.81 -6.70 -13.96
C ASP A 94 7.54 -6.53 -14.80
N LEU A 95 7.68 -6.31 -16.11
CA LEU A 95 6.59 -6.08 -17.02
C LEU A 95 6.69 -7.03 -18.21
N ASP A 96 5.73 -7.95 -18.33
CA ASP A 96 5.67 -8.94 -19.39
C ASP A 96 4.42 -8.75 -20.26
N ILE A 97 4.56 -8.77 -21.59
CA ILE A 97 3.41 -8.81 -22.52
C ILE A 97 2.86 -10.23 -22.53
N ILE A 98 1.70 -10.43 -21.89
CA ILE A 98 1.03 -11.74 -21.84
C ILE A 98 0.42 -12.09 -23.20
N ALA A 99 -0.29 -11.13 -23.80
CA ALA A 99 -0.84 -11.25 -25.16
C ALA A 99 -1.02 -9.85 -25.79
N TYR A 100 -1.07 -9.86 -27.10
CA TYR A 100 -1.25 -8.67 -27.91
C TYR A 100 -2.30 -8.94 -29.00
N GLY A 101 -3.58 -8.69 -28.70
CA GLY A 101 -4.66 -9.04 -29.60
C GLY A 101 -4.60 -10.49 -30.06
N ASP A 102 -4.71 -10.68 -31.37
CA ASP A 102 -4.58 -12.01 -32.02
C ASP A 102 -3.17 -12.28 -32.57
N VAL A 103 -2.18 -11.46 -32.18
CA VAL A 103 -0.79 -11.61 -32.65
C VAL A 103 -0.16 -12.87 -32.06
N SER A 104 0.37 -13.71 -32.92
CA SER A 104 1.26 -14.83 -32.58
C SER A 104 2.66 -14.51 -33.08
N MET A 105 3.65 -14.53 -32.19
CA MET A 105 5.03 -14.15 -32.50
C MET A 105 6.00 -15.04 -31.74
N GLY A 106 7.09 -15.47 -32.41
CA GLY A 106 8.18 -16.24 -31.83
C GLY A 106 9.53 -15.61 -32.20
N ALA A 107 9.90 -14.52 -31.52
CA ALA A 107 11.22 -13.91 -31.65
C ALA A 107 12.08 -14.22 -30.39
N PRO A 108 13.41 -14.11 -30.48
CA PRO A 108 14.29 -14.35 -29.33
C PRO A 108 13.96 -13.45 -28.13
N GLU A 109 13.53 -12.21 -28.37
CA GLU A 109 13.25 -11.21 -27.36
C GLU A 109 11.78 -11.22 -26.90
N LEU A 110 10.85 -11.73 -27.74
CA LEU A 110 9.41 -11.69 -27.46
C LEU A 110 8.69 -12.87 -28.08
N THR A 111 8.03 -13.66 -27.24
CA THR A 111 7.08 -14.70 -27.68
C THR A 111 5.68 -14.30 -27.28
N LEU A 112 4.72 -14.28 -28.19
CA LEU A 112 3.32 -13.97 -27.98
C LEU A 112 2.41 -15.11 -28.45
N PRO A 113 1.43 -15.55 -27.66
CA PRO A 113 1.29 -15.25 -26.23
C PRO A 113 2.52 -15.66 -25.43
N HIS A 114 2.75 -15.02 -24.26
CA HIS A 114 3.93 -15.24 -23.42
C HIS A 114 4.11 -16.72 -23.09
N MET A 115 5.29 -17.27 -23.36
CA MET A 115 5.56 -18.73 -23.38
C MET A 115 5.23 -19.45 -22.06
N GLY A 116 5.29 -18.81 -20.91
CA GLY A 116 5.09 -19.44 -19.61
C GLY A 116 3.77 -19.09 -18.91
N TYR A 117 2.88 -18.31 -19.52
CA TYR A 117 1.70 -17.81 -18.81
C TYR A 117 0.76 -18.91 -18.33
N HIS A 118 0.58 -19.96 -19.14
CA HIS A 118 -0.35 -21.08 -18.92
C HIS A 118 0.03 -22.00 -17.75
N ALA A 119 1.23 -21.85 -17.19
CA ALA A 119 1.75 -22.68 -16.09
C ALA A 119 1.94 -21.85 -14.78
N ARG A 120 1.44 -20.62 -14.74
CA ARG A 120 1.66 -19.69 -13.63
C ARG A 120 0.33 -19.23 -13.05
N ASP A 121 0.03 -19.66 -11.82
CA ASP A 121 -1.19 -19.27 -11.09
C ASP A 121 -1.27 -17.75 -10.89
N PHE A 122 -0.15 -17.11 -10.57
CA PHE A 122 -0.04 -15.65 -10.37
C PHE A 122 -0.17 -14.83 -11.67
N VAL A 123 -0.32 -15.47 -12.83
CA VAL A 123 -0.71 -14.87 -14.11
C VAL A 123 -2.13 -15.25 -14.47
N LEU A 124 -2.47 -16.55 -14.38
CA LEU A 124 -3.79 -17.04 -14.80
C LEU A 124 -4.94 -16.53 -13.93
N LEU A 125 -4.74 -16.49 -12.60
CA LEU A 125 -5.80 -16.01 -11.70
C LEU A 125 -6.13 -14.53 -11.94
N PRO A 126 -5.16 -13.59 -11.93
CA PRO A 126 -5.45 -12.20 -12.24
C PRO A 126 -5.93 -11.99 -13.70
N LEU A 127 -5.47 -12.78 -14.65
CA LEU A 127 -5.97 -12.72 -16.03
C LEU A 127 -7.44 -13.11 -16.12
N ARG A 128 -7.86 -14.18 -15.42
CA ARG A 128 -9.26 -14.62 -15.35
C ARG A 128 -10.18 -13.53 -14.80
N ASP A 129 -9.70 -12.74 -13.83
CA ASP A 129 -10.52 -11.69 -13.20
C ASP A 129 -10.90 -10.58 -14.19
N ILE A 130 -10.06 -10.29 -15.21
CA ILE A 130 -10.32 -9.21 -16.17
C ILE A 130 -10.64 -9.71 -17.58
N ALA A 131 -10.38 -10.96 -17.87
CA ALA A 131 -10.67 -11.61 -19.15
C ALA A 131 -11.22 -13.02 -18.92
N PRO A 132 -12.42 -13.17 -18.31
CA PRO A 132 -13.00 -14.49 -18.01
C PRO A 132 -13.30 -15.30 -19.27
N GLU A 133 -13.45 -14.65 -20.43
CA GLU A 133 -13.64 -15.27 -21.75
C GLU A 133 -12.33 -15.75 -22.39
N TRP A 134 -11.21 -15.64 -21.71
CA TRP A 134 -9.92 -16.11 -22.23
C TRP A 134 -10.00 -17.60 -22.53
N PRO A 135 -9.59 -18.05 -23.72
CA PRO A 135 -9.75 -19.44 -24.14
C PRO A 135 -9.16 -20.42 -23.14
N ASP A 136 -9.97 -21.38 -22.70
CA ASP A 136 -9.58 -22.48 -21.80
C ASP A 136 -8.98 -22.03 -20.45
N ILE A 137 -9.23 -20.81 -19.97
CA ILE A 137 -8.55 -20.28 -18.77
C ILE A 137 -8.84 -21.12 -17.52
N ASP A 138 -10.10 -21.49 -17.29
CA ASP A 138 -10.45 -22.33 -16.15
C ASP A 138 -9.82 -23.72 -16.23
N ARG A 139 -9.77 -24.32 -17.42
CA ARG A 139 -9.10 -25.59 -17.66
C ARG A 139 -7.58 -25.51 -17.47
N MET A 140 -6.97 -24.37 -17.79
CA MET A 140 -5.54 -24.14 -17.51
C MET A 140 -5.31 -24.07 -16.00
N ILE A 141 -6.17 -23.35 -15.26
CA ILE A 141 -6.10 -23.23 -13.80
C ILE A 141 -6.28 -24.61 -13.13
N GLU A 142 -7.27 -25.39 -13.55
CA GLU A 142 -7.52 -26.75 -13.04
C GLU A 142 -6.32 -27.71 -13.23
N ARG A 143 -5.48 -27.46 -14.23
CA ARG A 143 -4.29 -28.28 -14.54
C ARG A 143 -3.03 -27.84 -13.80
N LEU A 144 -3.07 -26.73 -13.08
CA LEU A 144 -1.92 -26.31 -12.28
C LEU A 144 -1.65 -27.34 -11.18
N PRO A 145 -0.38 -27.68 -10.94
CA PRO A 145 0.00 -28.64 -9.91
C PRO A 145 -0.33 -28.14 -8.50
N GLU A 146 -0.30 -26.83 -8.32
CA GLU A 146 -0.59 -26.13 -7.08
C GLU A 146 -1.04 -24.70 -7.37
N ILE A 147 -1.92 -24.16 -6.53
CA ILE A 147 -2.29 -22.75 -6.52
C ILE A 147 -1.73 -22.14 -5.26
N THR A 148 -0.74 -21.25 -5.41
CA THR A 148 -0.04 -20.57 -4.32
C THR A 148 -0.36 -19.08 -4.27
N ALA A 149 -0.82 -18.52 -5.38
CA ALA A 149 -1.19 -17.11 -5.48
C ALA A 149 -2.54 -16.84 -4.81
N THR A 150 -2.58 -15.83 -3.94
CA THR A 150 -3.78 -15.39 -3.23
C THR A 150 -4.01 -13.90 -3.41
N VAL A 151 -5.28 -13.48 -3.43
CA VAL A 151 -5.62 -12.06 -3.52
C VAL A 151 -5.03 -11.30 -2.34
N HIS A 152 -4.31 -10.22 -2.63
CA HIS A 152 -3.82 -9.30 -1.62
C HIS A 152 -4.98 -8.46 -1.08
N THR A 153 -5.41 -8.77 0.11
CA THR A 153 -6.35 -7.93 0.85
C THR A 153 -5.54 -7.03 1.78
N PRO A 154 -5.47 -5.71 1.51
CA PRO A 154 -4.88 -4.79 2.47
C PRO A 154 -5.63 -4.95 3.80
N LYS A 155 -4.89 -5.16 4.87
CA LYS A 155 -5.53 -5.19 6.19
C LYS A 155 -6.19 -3.84 6.43
N THR A 156 -7.50 -3.84 6.63
CA THR A 156 -8.22 -2.65 7.09
C THR A 156 -7.60 -2.20 8.41
N GLN A 157 -7.13 -0.97 8.45
CA GLN A 157 -6.60 -0.36 9.66
C GLN A 157 -7.73 0.41 10.34
N ILE A 158 -7.96 0.09 11.61
CA ILE A 158 -8.96 0.77 12.43
C ILE A 158 -8.26 1.90 13.17
N VAL A 159 -8.73 3.12 12.95
CA VAL A 159 -8.28 4.31 13.67
C VAL A 159 -9.20 4.53 14.88
N GLY A 160 -8.66 4.41 16.07
CA GLY A 160 -9.37 4.74 17.31
C GLY A 160 -9.21 6.23 17.64
N ILE A 161 -10.31 6.96 17.77
CA ILE A 161 -10.30 8.40 18.09
C ILE A 161 -10.23 8.58 19.62
N LEU A 162 -9.23 9.31 20.08
CA LEU A 162 -8.97 9.62 21.48
C LEU A 162 -9.00 11.13 21.71
N ASN A 163 -10.21 11.69 21.91
CA ASN A 163 -10.38 13.11 22.20
C ASN A 163 -10.06 13.43 23.65
N ILE A 164 -9.20 14.44 23.85
CA ILE A 164 -8.78 15.00 25.14
C ILE A 164 -9.43 16.38 25.28
N THR A 165 -10.76 16.39 25.39
CA THR A 165 -11.54 17.64 25.58
C THR A 165 -12.14 17.67 26.99
N PRO A 166 -12.33 18.85 27.62
CA PRO A 166 -12.95 18.96 28.94
C PRO A 166 -14.31 18.28 29.04
N ASP A 167 -15.10 18.33 27.96
CA ASP A 167 -16.44 17.72 27.88
C ASP A 167 -16.44 16.20 27.73
N SER A 168 -15.26 15.59 27.48
CA SER A 168 -15.14 14.14 27.33
C SER A 168 -15.14 13.41 28.70
N PHE A 169 -15.14 14.13 29.79
CA PHE A 169 -15.13 13.61 31.15
C PHE A 169 -16.39 14.07 31.90
N SER A 170 -17.28 13.14 32.19
CA SER A 170 -18.62 13.35 32.74
C SER A 170 -18.68 13.99 34.16
N ASP A 171 -17.55 14.23 34.82
CA ASP A 171 -17.50 14.65 36.22
C ASP A 171 -16.78 15.99 36.45
N GLY A 172 -16.57 16.84 35.45
CA GLY A 172 -16.06 18.21 35.63
C GLY A 172 -14.67 18.33 36.28
N GLY A 173 -13.93 17.23 36.36
CA GLY A 173 -12.61 17.12 36.97
C GLY A 173 -11.45 17.42 36.01
N ALA A 174 -10.30 17.74 36.59
CA ALA A 174 -9.04 17.90 35.87
C ALA A 174 -8.73 16.66 35.05
N MET A 175 -8.19 16.88 33.83
CA MET A 175 -7.82 15.85 32.86
C MET A 175 -6.91 14.80 33.52
N ASP A 176 -7.47 13.63 33.85
CA ASP A 176 -6.72 12.54 34.45
C ASP A 176 -6.04 11.70 33.36
N VAL A 177 -4.71 11.72 33.34
CA VAL A 177 -3.90 10.95 32.42
C VAL A 177 -4.18 9.45 32.54
N ALA A 178 -4.52 8.94 33.73
CA ALA A 178 -4.85 7.53 33.92
C ALA A 178 -6.12 7.11 33.18
N SER A 179 -7.13 7.96 33.16
CA SER A 179 -8.37 7.75 32.40
C SER A 179 -8.10 7.75 30.88
N ILE A 180 -7.20 8.61 30.40
CA ILE A 180 -6.79 8.64 28.99
C ILE A 180 -6.07 7.34 28.62
N VAL A 181 -5.14 6.87 29.45
CA VAL A 181 -4.43 5.60 29.24
C VAL A 181 -5.42 4.43 29.25
N THR A 182 -6.40 4.42 30.15
CA THR A 182 -7.44 3.37 30.18
C THR A 182 -8.26 3.34 28.88
N ARG A 183 -8.64 4.49 28.35
CA ARG A 183 -9.35 4.59 27.05
C ARG A 183 -8.46 4.14 25.89
N PHE A 184 -7.21 4.53 25.88
CA PHE A 184 -6.22 4.07 24.92
C PHE A 184 -6.11 2.54 24.92
N GLU A 185 -5.90 1.91 26.09
CA GLU A 185 -5.83 0.44 26.22
C GLU A 185 -7.10 -0.24 25.72
N ARG A 186 -8.28 0.36 25.96
CA ARG A 186 -9.55 -0.15 25.47
C ARG A 186 -9.60 -0.10 23.94
N LEU A 187 -9.29 1.03 23.30
CA LEU A 187 -9.29 1.17 21.86
C LEU A 187 -8.36 0.15 21.19
N VAL A 188 -7.16 -0.04 21.75
CA VAL A 188 -6.21 -1.06 21.25
C VAL A 188 -6.76 -2.47 21.40
N ARG A 189 -7.40 -2.79 22.54
CA ARG A 189 -8.06 -4.09 22.76
C ARG A 189 -9.22 -4.33 21.80
N ASP A 190 -9.98 -3.28 21.49
CA ASP A 190 -11.12 -3.33 20.56
C ASP A 190 -10.68 -3.39 19.07
N GLY A 191 -9.37 -3.41 18.81
CA GLY A 191 -8.80 -3.68 17.49
C GLY A 191 -8.22 -2.46 16.76
N ALA A 192 -8.15 -1.28 17.40
CA ALA A 192 -7.49 -0.13 16.81
C ALA A 192 -5.98 -0.38 16.66
N CYS A 193 -5.44 -0.11 15.48
CA CYS A 193 -4.01 -0.19 15.18
C CYS A 193 -3.37 1.19 15.00
N ILE A 194 -4.20 2.23 14.95
CA ILE A 194 -3.79 3.64 14.98
C ILE A 194 -4.66 4.33 16.04
N ILE A 195 -4.07 5.15 16.88
CA ILE A 195 -4.82 6.00 17.83
C ILE A 195 -4.59 7.46 17.45
N ASP A 196 -5.68 8.14 17.08
CA ASP A 196 -5.68 9.54 16.69
C ASP A 196 -6.05 10.40 17.88
N VAL A 197 -5.09 11.20 18.34
CA VAL A 197 -5.18 11.97 19.60
C VAL A 197 -5.42 13.44 19.29
N GLY A 198 -6.55 13.98 19.72
CA GLY A 198 -6.92 15.39 19.52
C GLY A 198 -7.32 16.07 20.82
N ALA A 199 -7.03 17.37 20.95
CA ALA A 199 -7.42 18.18 22.11
C ALA A 199 -8.38 19.33 21.76
N GLU A 200 -8.59 19.58 20.47
CA GLU A 200 -9.58 20.55 19.95
C GLU A 200 -10.80 19.82 19.41
N SER A 201 -11.98 20.35 19.66
CA SER A 201 -13.22 19.83 19.06
C SER A 201 -13.43 20.48 17.69
N THR A 202 -13.60 19.67 16.67
CA THR A 202 -13.92 20.12 15.29
C THR A 202 -15.42 20.29 15.05
N ARG A 203 -16.26 20.19 16.11
CA ARG A 203 -17.72 20.39 16.01
C ARG A 203 -18.06 21.83 15.64
N PRO A 204 -19.14 22.06 14.89
CA PRO A 204 -19.66 23.41 14.67
C PRO A 204 -19.85 24.16 16.01
N ASN A 205 -19.38 25.38 16.09
CA ASN A 205 -19.40 26.23 17.29
C ASN A 205 -18.46 25.83 18.44
N ALA A 206 -17.51 24.91 18.23
CA ALA A 206 -16.49 24.69 19.23
C ALA A 206 -15.54 25.87 19.35
N THR A 207 -15.09 26.18 20.56
CA THR A 207 -14.08 27.20 20.79
C THR A 207 -12.73 26.75 20.26
N SER A 208 -12.17 27.53 19.35
CA SER A 208 -10.84 27.30 18.81
C SER A 208 -9.79 27.52 19.90
N LEU A 209 -8.84 26.58 19.98
CA LEU A 209 -7.70 26.67 20.88
C LEU A 209 -6.51 27.34 20.18
N SER A 210 -5.69 28.06 20.95
CA SER A 210 -4.35 28.40 20.53
C SER A 210 -3.43 27.15 20.60
N HIS A 211 -2.33 27.12 19.82
CA HIS A 211 -1.36 26.02 19.88
C HIS A 211 -0.77 25.83 21.30
N VAL A 212 -0.69 26.87 22.11
CA VAL A 212 -0.19 26.81 23.50
C VAL A 212 -1.17 26.07 24.40
N GLU A 213 -2.47 26.40 24.29
CA GLU A 213 -3.53 25.74 25.05
C GLU A 213 -3.71 24.29 24.61
N GLU A 214 -3.67 24.03 23.31
CA GLU A 214 -3.74 22.69 22.74
C GLU A 214 -2.58 21.84 23.26
N TRP A 215 -1.34 22.35 23.15
CA TRP A 215 -0.16 21.62 23.64
C TRP A 215 -0.19 21.38 25.14
N ALA A 216 -0.66 22.33 25.91
CA ALA A 216 -0.81 22.17 27.37
C ALA A 216 -1.73 20.99 27.73
N ARG A 217 -2.77 20.72 26.91
CA ARG A 217 -3.66 19.55 27.09
C ARG A 217 -3.00 18.25 26.62
N LEU A 218 -2.23 18.28 25.55
CA LEU A 218 -1.67 17.08 24.87
C LEU A 218 -0.40 16.56 25.52
N LYS A 219 0.46 17.42 26.02
CA LYS A 219 1.83 17.09 26.44
C LYS A 219 1.92 15.90 27.41
N ALA A 220 1.18 15.95 28.51
CA ALA A 220 1.23 14.91 29.53
C ALA A 220 0.59 13.57 29.07
N PRO A 221 -0.62 13.60 28.43
CA PRO A 221 -1.18 12.41 27.82
C PRO A 221 -0.28 11.77 26.76
N LEU A 222 0.24 12.54 25.80
CA LEU A 222 1.12 12.00 24.76
C LEU A 222 2.37 11.35 25.35
N ALA A 223 3.00 11.97 26.37
CA ALA A 223 4.16 11.39 27.04
C ALA A 223 3.83 10.03 27.67
N ALA A 224 2.65 9.86 28.24
CA ALA A 224 2.20 8.59 28.81
C ALA A 224 1.94 7.54 27.71
N LEU A 225 1.32 7.93 26.60
CA LEU A 225 0.99 7.03 25.49
C LEU A 225 2.24 6.58 24.72
N VAL A 226 3.17 7.49 24.42
CA VAL A 226 4.42 7.17 23.71
C VAL A 226 5.26 6.17 24.50
N ASN A 227 5.28 6.25 25.82
CA ASN A 227 6.03 5.35 26.69
C ASN A 227 5.21 4.13 27.15
N HIS A 228 4.00 3.93 26.64
CA HIS A 228 3.15 2.84 27.07
C HIS A 228 3.61 1.48 26.52
N LYS A 229 3.44 0.39 27.29
CA LYS A 229 3.82 -0.98 26.90
C LYS A 229 3.17 -1.50 25.61
N LEU A 230 2.01 -0.96 25.23
CA LEU A 230 1.32 -1.32 23.98
C LEU A 230 1.81 -0.51 22.77
N ARG A 231 2.65 0.51 22.96
CA ARG A 231 3.14 1.37 21.89
C ARG A 231 3.76 0.62 20.69
N PRO A 232 4.51 -0.47 20.84
CA PRO A 232 5.05 -1.23 19.73
C PRO A 232 3.99 -1.91 18.84
N LYS A 233 2.74 -1.98 19.28
CA LYS A 233 1.63 -2.63 18.56
C LYS A 233 0.70 -1.66 17.85
N VAL A 234 0.85 -0.36 18.08
CA VAL A 234 -0.08 0.68 17.62
C VAL A 234 0.66 1.95 17.24
N LEU A 235 0.23 2.58 16.14
CA LEU A 235 0.71 3.89 15.74
C LEU A 235 -0.06 4.99 16.49
N LEU A 236 0.62 6.09 16.78
CA LEU A 236 -0.01 7.30 17.30
C LEU A 236 -0.10 8.35 16.20
N SER A 237 -1.27 8.93 16.03
CA SER A 237 -1.56 10.09 15.20
C SER A 237 -1.88 11.28 16.09
N ILE A 238 -1.51 12.47 15.67
CA ILE A 238 -1.91 13.73 16.31
C ILE A 238 -2.91 14.46 15.42
N ASP A 239 -4.13 14.68 15.93
CA ASP A 239 -5.15 15.48 15.25
C ASP A 239 -4.96 16.96 15.66
N THR A 240 -4.33 17.71 14.78
CA THR A 240 -4.06 19.14 14.99
C THR A 240 -3.90 19.88 13.67
N ARG A 241 -4.39 21.12 13.63
CA ARG A 241 -4.15 22.09 12.54
C ARG A 241 -2.97 23.03 12.83
N HIS A 242 -2.37 22.95 14.02
CA HIS A 242 -1.28 23.82 14.44
C HIS A 242 0.09 23.16 14.17
N ALA A 243 0.85 23.69 13.21
CA ALA A 243 2.17 23.18 12.85
C ALA A 243 3.12 23.06 14.06
N LYS A 244 3.07 23.98 15.01
CA LYS A 244 3.89 23.93 16.23
C LYS A 244 3.50 22.78 17.16
N THR A 245 2.21 22.47 17.30
CA THR A 245 1.74 21.32 18.06
C THR A 245 2.18 20.02 17.37
N ALA A 246 2.03 19.93 16.05
CA ALA A 246 2.48 18.80 15.26
C ALA A 246 3.98 18.55 15.41
N GLU A 247 4.81 19.59 15.27
CA GLU A 247 6.26 19.52 15.44
C GLU A 247 6.65 18.97 16.82
N GLN A 248 6.03 19.49 17.88
CA GLN A 248 6.30 19.03 19.25
C GLN A 248 5.86 17.57 19.47
N ALA A 249 4.74 17.14 18.89
CA ALA A 249 4.25 15.77 18.96
C ALA A 249 5.17 14.79 18.21
N MET A 250 5.63 15.16 17.01
CA MET A 250 6.57 14.36 16.24
C MET A 250 7.91 14.20 16.98
N HIS A 251 8.45 15.28 17.57
CA HIS A 251 9.65 15.19 18.40
C HIS A 251 9.48 14.31 19.65
N MET A 252 8.25 14.17 20.16
CA MET A 252 7.94 13.29 21.29
C MET A 252 7.85 11.81 20.89
N GLY A 253 7.71 11.49 19.58
CA GLY A 253 7.64 10.14 19.06
C GLY A 253 6.25 9.70 18.59
N VAL A 254 5.40 10.65 18.22
CA VAL A 254 4.17 10.39 17.45
C VAL A 254 4.56 10.03 16.02
N ASP A 255 3.79 9.19 15.32
CA ASP A 255 4.14 8.65 14.00
C ASP A 255 3.50 9.41 12.85
N TRP A 256 2.28 9.97 13.05
CA TRP A 256 1.46 10.57 12.01
C TRP A 256 0.87 11.90 12.46
N ILE A 257 0.58 12.76 11.48
CA ILE A 257 -0.17 14.00 11.66
C ILE A 257 -1.48 13.86 10.89
N ASN A 258 -2.60 14.11 11.55
CA ASN A 258 -3.92 14.28 10.96
C ASN A 258 -4.27 15.78 11.00
N ASP A 259 -4.20 16.45 9.85
CA ASP A 259 -4.52 17.87 9.74
C ASP A 259 -5.87 18.06 9.02
N VAL A 260 -6.92 18.33 9.81
CA VAL A 260 -8.28 18.55 9.29
C VAL A 260 -8.38 19.81 8.40
N SER A 261 -7.39 20.72 8.42
CA SER A 261 -7.32 21.88 7.54
C SER A 261 -6.80 21.57 6.13
N GLY A 262 -6.33 20.33 5.89
CA GLY A 262 -5.81 19.89 4.61
C GLY A 262 -4.51 20.58 4.21
N LEU A 263 -3.59 20.78 5.15
CA LEU A 263 -2.30 21.45 4.97
C LEU A 263 -2.42 22.91 4.51
N SER A 264 -3.47 23.60 4.98
CA SER A 264 -3.69 25.01 4.65
C SER A 264 -2.58 25.94 5.21
N ASP A 265 -1.92 25.54 6.31
CA ASP A 265 -0.72 26.22 6.83
C ASP A 265 0.54 25.64 6.17
N SER A 266 1.26 26.46 5.42
CA SER A 266 2.53 26.07 4.77
C SER A 266 3.63 25.63 5.77
N ALA A 267 3.52 26.02 7.05
CA ALA A 267 4.42 25.55 8.10
C ALA A 267 4.19 24.05 8.40
N MET A 268 2.95 23.55 8.29
CA MET A 268 2.62 22.14 8.49
C MET A 268 3.32 21.22 7.49
N VAL A 269 3.50 21.67 6.24
CA VAL A 269 4.19 20.89 5.18
C VAL A 269 5.67 20.69 5.50
N ARG A 270 6.25 21.49 6.40
CA ARG A 270 7.67 21.40 6.79
C ARG A 270 7.92 20.61 8.06
N VAL A 271 6.88 20.19 8.77
CA VAL A 271 6.94 19.32 9.93
C VAL A 271 7.16 17.86 9.48
#